data_ad36d0e86e33858b34fbe3c6d68cd250
#
_entry.id   ad36d0e86e33858b34fbe3c6d68cd250
#
_cell.length_a   1.000
_cell.length_b   1.000
_cell.length_c   1.000
_cell.angle_alpha   90.00
_cell.angle_beta   90.00
_cell.angle_gamma   90.00
#
_symmetry.space_group_name_H-M   'P 1'
#
loop_
_entity.id
_entity.type
_entity.pdbx_description
1 polymer ?
#
loop_
_entity_poly.entity_id
_entity_poly.type
_entity_poly.pdbx_seq_one_letter_code
_entity_poly.pdbx_strand_id
1 'polypeptide(L)'
;MEFNIHTQILLFVFAIAVVIGAVANKTNFCTMGAVSDWTNMGDKGRLRAWLFAMTVALIGLLAMEAGGIVALPADTFPPYRTANFAWVRYVLGGLLFGIGMTLGSGCGNKTFVRIGGGNLKSLVLLVFFAAPAAYWMLWGEIGGQGFYTLFFDSWIQPTTINLQNLGIQSQELGAIVGGLLGVKDVTNLHLAVGGAIAVLMLIYIFKSSDYRGSFDNILGGGVIGLAVVA
;
A
#
# COMPACT_ATOMS: atom_id res chain seq x y z
N MET A 1 31.09 -21.31 -1.39
CA MET A 1 30.47 -20.27 -0.54
C MET A 1 29.02 -20.64 -0.39
N GLU A 2 28.60 -21.18 0.74
CA GLU A 2 27.17 -21.34 1.04
C GLU A 2 26.62 -19.96 1.31
N PHE A 3 25.85 -19.45 0.37
CA PHE A 3 25.13 -18.20 0.60
C PHE A 3 24.12 -18.43 1.74
N ASN A 4 24.35 -17.77 2.85
CA ASN A 4 23.42 -17.79 3.97
C ASN A 4 22.04 -17.32 3.45
N ILE A 5 20.95 -17.94 3.90
CA ILE A 5 19.58 -17.64 3.45
C ILE A 5 19.26 -16.14 3.51
N HIS A 6 19.80 -15.43 4.48
CA HIS A 6 19.69 -13.97 4.60
C HIS A 6 20.32 -13.24 3.39
N THR A 7 21.46 -13.70 2.91
CA THR A 7 22.12 -13.08 1.75
C THR A 7 21.32 -13.33 0.47
N GLN A 8 20.73 -14.52 0.32
CA GLN A 8 19.87 -14.83 -0.83
C GLN A 8 18.63 -13.94 -0.84
N ILE A 9 17.95 -13.77 0.31
CA ILE A 9 16.79 -12.88 0.46
C ILE A 9 17.18 -11.43 0.12
N LEU A 10 18.31 -10.94 0.65
CA LEU A 10 18.77 -9.57 0.38
C LEU A 10 19.07 -9.34 -1.10
N LEU A 11 19.72 -10.31 -1.78
CA LEU A 11 19.98 -10.21 -3.21
C LEU A 11 18.69 -10.20 -4.04
N PHE A 12 17.73 -11.03 -3.67
CA PHE A 12 16.44 -11.10 -4.34
C PHE A 12 15.65 -9.78 -4.17
N VAL A 13 15.54 -9.27 -2.95
CA VAL A 13 14.92 -7.99 -2.66
C VAL A 13 15.64 -6.84 -3.37
N PHE A 14 16.97 -6.87 -3.42
CA PHE A 14 17.75 -5.87 -4.15
C PHE A 14 17.45 -5.90 -5.66
N ALA A 15 17.37 -7.09 -6.26
CA ALA A 15 17.03 -7.21 -7.67
C ALA A 15 15.63 -6.66 -7.98
N ILE A 16 14.64 -7.00 -7.14
CA ILE A 16 13.28 -6.44 -7.26
C ILE A 16 13.31 -4.92 -7.13
N ALA A 17 14.04 -4.37 -6.15
CA ALA A 17 14.14 -2.93 -5.92
C ALA A 17 14.76 -2.20 -7.12
N VAL A 18 15.77 -2.79 -7.78
CA VAL A 18 16.38 -2.24 -9.01
C VAL A 18 15.35 -2.19 -10.14
N VAL A 19 14.57 -3.25 -10.33
CA VAL A 19 13.52 -3.31 -11.37
C VAL A 19 12.44 -2.25 -11.08
N ILE A 20 11.94 -2.18 -9.84
CA ILE A 20 10.96 -1.17 -9.42
C ILE A 20 11.49 0.24 -9.68
N GLY A 21 12.73 0.52 -9.27
CA GLY A 21 13.37 1.83 -9.43
C GLY A 21 13.49 2.23 -10.91
N ALA A 22 13.94 1.32 -11.76
CA ALA A 22 14.09 1.56 -13.20
C ALA A 22 12.72 1.82 -13.87
N VAL A 23 11.72 1.00 -13.56
CA VAL A 23 10.37 1.16 -14.12
C VAL A 23 9.69 2.40 -13.58
N ALA A 24 9.76 2.67 -12.27
CA ALA A 24 9.17 3.87 -11.65
C ALA A 24 9.81 5.16 -12.19
N ASN A 25 11.11 5.14 -12.49
CA ASN A 25 11.78 6.27 -13.14
C ASN A 25 11.29 6.48 -14.56
N LYS A 26 11.27 5.41 -15.37
CA LYS A 26 10.84 5.46 -16.78
C LYS A 26 9.38 5.91 -16.92
N THR A 27 8.48 5.35 -16.11
CA THR A 27 7.04 5.57 -16.21
C THR A 27 6.55 6.78 -15.41
N ASN A 28 7.45 7.46 -14.69
CA ASN A 28 7.09 8.51 -13.73
C ASN A 28 5.99 8.08 -12.74
N PHE A 29 6.00 6.82 -12.33
CA PHE A 29 4.99 6.28 -11.42
C PHE A 29 5.06 6.99 -10.05
N CYS A 30 4.01 7.72 -9.71
CA CYS A 30 3.96 8.54 -8.50
C CYS A 30 2.52 8.79 -8.07
N THR A 31 2.21 8.53 -6.80
CA THR A 31 0.88 8.75 -6.22
C THR A 31 0.50 10.23 -6.25
N MET A 32 1.37 11.11 -5.78
CA MET A 32 1.14 12.56 -5.82
C MET A 32 0.96 13.05 -7.25
N GLY A 33 1.79 12.57 -8.20
CA GLY A 33 1.67 12.92 -9.61
C GLY A 33 0.33 12.47 -10.20
N ALA A 34 -0.17 11.30 -9.83
CA ALA A 34 -1.47 10.79 -10.27
C ALA A 34 -2.63 11.67 -9.79
N VAL A 35 -2.59 12.10 -8.53
CA VAL A 35 -3.60 13.00 -7.95
C VAL A 35 -3.50 14.40 -8.57
N SER A 36 -2.29 14.92 -8.72
CA SER A 36 -2.04 16.24 -9.32
C SER A 36 -2.52 16.32 -10.77
N ASP A 37 -2.28 15.30 -11.60
CA ASP A 37 -2.75 15.25 -12.97
C ASP A 37 -4.27 15.23 -13.03
N TRP A 38 -4.89 14.44 -12.17
CA TRP A 38 -6.34 14.38 -12.12
C TRP A 38 -6.95 15.72 -11.70
N THR A 39 -6.42 16.36 -10.65
CA THR A 39 -7.01 17.59 -10.10
C THR A 39 -6.73 18.83 -10.96
N ASN A 40 -5.54 18.92 -11.55
CA ASN A 40 -5.12 20.13 -12.29
C ASN A 40 -5.34 20.02 -13.80
N MET A 41 -5.22 18.81 -14.38
CA MET A 41 -5.29 18.59 -15.82
C MET A 41 -6.48 17.72 -16.25
N GLY A 42 -7.19 17.09 -15.29
CA GLY A 42 -8.25 16.13 -15.59
C GLY A 42 -7.75 14.79 -16.14
N ASP A 43 -6.43 14.60 -16.26
CA ASP A 43 -5.83 13.36 -16.76
C ASP A 43 -5.82 12.28 -15.67
N LYS A 44 -6.42 11.14 -15.99
CA LYS A 44 -6.53 9.97 -15.09
C LYS A 44 -5.58 8.83 -15.48
N GLY A 45 -4.66 9.03 -16.42
CA GLY A 45 -3.77 7.98 -16.92
C GLY A 45 -2.91 7.37 -15.81
N ARG A 46 -2.17 8.21 -15.06
CA ARG A 46 -1.36 7.77 -13.93
C ARG A 46 -2.19 7.25 -12.75
N LEU A 47 -3.38 7.80 -12.52
CA LEU A 47 -4.28 7.28 -11.49
C LEU A 47 -4.72 5.85 -11.82
N ARG A 48 -5.07 5.58 -13.09
CA ARG A 48 -5.39 4.22 -13.54
C ARG A 48 -4.19 3.27 -13.47
N ALA A 49 -2.97 3.76 -13.73
CA ALA A 49 -1.77 2.95 -13.53
C ALA A 49 -1.60 2.54 -12.06
N TRP A 50 -1.91 3.45 -11.14
CA TRP A 50 -1.88 3.17 -9.70
C TRP A 50 -2.95 2.15 -9.28
N LEU A 51 -4.18 2.33 -9.75
CA LEU A 51 -5.25 1.36 -9.55
C LEU A 51 -4.91 -0.01 -10.18
N PHE A 52 -4.25 -0.02 -11.33
CA PHE A 52 -3.82 -1.26 -11.97
C PHE A 52 -2.75 -2.00 -11.14
N ALA A 53 -1.79 -1.28 -10.57
CA ALA A 53 -0.81 -1.87 -9.66
C ALA A 53 -1.49 -2.53 -8.44
N MET A 54 -2.45 -1.84 -7.82
CA MET A 54 -3.24 -2.40 -6.72
C MET A 54 -4.05 -3.64 -7.15
N THR A 55 -4.64 -3.60 -8.34
CA THR A 55 -5.44 -4.73 -8.85
C THR A 55 -4.58 -5.95 -9.13
N VAL A 56 -3.39 -5.76 -9.74
CA VAL A 56 -2.44 -6.85 -9.98
C VAL A 56 -1.95 -7.45 -8.66
N ALA A 57 -1.60 -6.61 -7.68
CA ALA A 57 -1.21 -7.07 -6.36
C ALA A 57 -2.34 -7.84 -5.65
N LEU A 58 -3.59 -7.36 -5.75
CA LEU A 58 -4.76 -8.02 -5.18
C LEU A 58 -4.98 -9.40 -5.82
N ILE A 59 -4.95 -9.48 -7.15
CA ILE A 59 -5.12 -10.76 -7.87
C ILE A 59 -3.99 -11.73 -7.50
N GLY A 60 -2.75 -11.25 -7.47
CA GLY A 60 -1.60 -12.08 -7.10
C GLY A 60 -1.72 -12.63 -5.69
N LEU A 61 -2.09 -11.79 -4.72
CA LEU A 61 -2.29 -12.21 -3.33
C LEU A 61 -3.42 -13.23 -3.20
N LEU A 62 -4.58 -12.97 -3.82
CA LEU A 62 -5.72 -13.90 -3.81
C LEU A 62 -5.37 -15.24 -4.46
N ALA A 63 -4.58 -15.22 -5.54
CA ALA A 63 -4.11 -16.44 -6.19
C ALA A 63 -3.17 -17.25 -5.30
N MET A 64 -2.25 -16.58 -4.58
CA MET A 64 -1.34 -17.26 -3.64
C MET A 64 -2.09 -17.85 -2.44
N GLU A 65 -3.09 -17.16 -1.91
CA GLU A 65 -3.96 -17.69 -0.85
C GLU A 65 -4.82 -18.86 -1.34
N ALA A 66 -5.44 -18.72 -2.50
CA ALA A 66 -6.24 -19.81 -3.10
C ALA A 66 -5.38 -21.05 -3.42
N GLY A 67 -4.11 -20.83 -3.80
CA GLY A 67 -3.12 -21.89 -4.01
C GLY A 67 -2.53 -22.48 -2.74
N GLY A 68 -2.84 -21.95 -1.55
CA GLY A 68 -2.29 -22.39 -0.28
C GLY A 68 -0.80 -22.10 -0.10
N ILE A 69 -0.22 -21.21 -0.94
CA ILE A 69 1.19 -20.84 -0.89
C ILE A 69 1.46 -19.91 0.29
N VAL A 70 0.53 -18.98 0.55
CA VAL A 70 0.63 -18.01 1.63
C VAL A 70 -0.63 -18.09 2.49
N ALA A 71 -0.43 -18.18 3.79
CA ALA A 71 -1.50 -17.98 4.78
C ALA A 71 -1.18 -16.68 5.54
N LEU A 72 -2.13 -15.77 5.61
CA LEU A 72 -2.02 -14.50 6.33
C LEU A 72 -2.93 -14.55 7.57
N PRO A 73 -2.45 -15.07 8.71
CA PRO A 73 -3.24 -15.09 9.93
C PRO A 73 -3.52 -13.67 10.45
N ALA A 74 -4.60 -13.53 11.23
CA ALA A 74 -5.06 -12.23 11.73
C ALA A 74 -4.08 -11.53 12.68
N ASP A 75 -3.16 -12.26 13.28
CA ASP A 75 -2.15 -11.80 14.23
C ASP A 75 -0.80 -11.47 13.57
N THR A 76 -0.68 -11.65 12.25
CA THR A 76 0.55 -11.32 11.52
C THR A 76 0.78 -9.81 11.51
N PHE A 77 2.03 -9.38 11.75
CA PHE A 77 2.41 -7.98 11.59
C PHE A 77 2.74 -7.70 10.09
N PRO A 78 2.24 -6.63 9.50
CA PRO A 78 1.31 -5.60 10.04
C PRO A 78 -0.13 -6.14 10.22
N PRO A 79 -0.87 -5.66 11.22
CA PRO A 79 -2.15 -6.22 11.65
C PRO A 79 -3.31 -5.80 10.73
N TYR A 80 -3.24 -6.15 9.45
CA TYR A 80 -4.26 -5.76 8.45
C TYR A 80 -5.57 -6.54 8.57
N ARG A 81 -5.54 -7.71 9.21
CA ARG A 81 -6.69 -8.62 9.34
C ARG A 81 -7.30 -8.68 10.73
N THR A 82 -6.90 -7.77 11.63
CA THR A 82 -7.48 -7.70 12.98
C THR A 82 -8.94 -7.24 12.93
N ALA A 83 -9.69 -7.62 13.96
CA ALA A 83 -11.07 -7.17 14.12
C ALA A 83 -11.19 -5.72 14.63
N ASN A 84 -10.08 -5.07 14.97
CA ASN A 84 -10.05 -3.72 15.52
C ASN A 84 -9.98 -2.68 14.39
N PHE A 85 -11.10 -2.09 14.05
CA PHE A 85 -11.21 -1.08 12.99
C PHE A 85 -10.99 0.33 13.54
N ALA A 86 -9.76 0.83 13.41
CA ALA A 86 -9.35 2.16 13.88
C ALA A 86 -9.56 3.21 12.77
N TRP A 87 -10.81 3.55 12.45
CA TRP A 87 -11.16 4.42 11.34
C TRP A 87 -10.53 5.82 11.41
N VAL A 88 -10.42 6.40 12.61
CA VAL A 88 -9.76 7.71 12.81
C VAL A 88 -8.29 7.64 12.43
N ARG A 89 -7.60 6.53 12.76
CA ARG A 89 -6.20 6.29 12.38
C ARG A 89 -6.02 6.31 10.86
N TYR A 90 -6.93 5.67 10.13
CA TYR A 90 -6.87 5.65 8.66
C TYR A 90 -7.14 7.00 8.04
N VAL A 91 -8.15 7.74 8.52
CA VAL A 91 -8.49 9.08 8.02
C VAL A 91 -7.37 10.07 8.32
N LEU A 92 -6.91 10.12 9.57
CA LEU A 92 -5.85 11.02 9.99
C LEU A 92 -4.52 10.69 9.30
N GLY A 93 -4.17 9.40 9.26
CA GLY A 93 -2.95 8.94 8.59
C GLY A 93 -2.95 9.28 7.10
N GLY A 94 -4.07 9.09 6.41
CA GLY A 94 -4.24 9.47 5.01
C GLY A 94 -4.11 10.98 4.78
N LEU A 95 -4.70 11.79 5.67
CA LEU A 95 -4.62 13.25 5.60
C LEU A 95 -3.20 13.74 5.82
N LEU A 96 -2.52 13.26 6.87
CA LEU A 96 -1.14 13.62 7.17
C LEU A 96 -0.19 13.15 6.05
N PHE A 97 -0.42 11.96 5.49
CA PHE A 97 0.33 11.45 4.35
C PHE A 97 0.15 12.34 3.11
N GLY A 98 -1.08 12.79 2.82
CA GLY A 98 -1.36 13.71 1.72
C GLY A 98 -0.65 15.05 1.89
N ILE A 99 -0.71 15.65 3.07
CA ILE A 99 0.02 16.89 3.40
C ILE A 99 1.53 16.67 3.26
N GLY A 100 2.07 15.60 3.83
CA GLY A 100 3.49 15.25 3.75
C GLY A 100 3.98 15.07 2.31
N MET A 101 3.20 14.39 1.44
CA MET A 101 3.54 14.26 0.02
C MET A 101 3.59 15.62 -0.70
N THR A 102 2.69 16.53 -0.35
CA THR A 102 2.63 17.86 -0.97
C THR A 102 3.83 18.70 -0.55
N LEU A 103 4.16 18.72 0.74
CA LEU A 103 5.33 19.43 1.27
C LEU A 103 6.65 18.83 0.77
N GLY A 104 6.74 17.50 0.70
CA GLY A 104 7.91 16.78 0.20
C GLY A 104 8.06 16.78 -1.33
N SER A 105 7.14 17.41 -2.05
CA SER A 105 7.11 17.44 -3.53
C SER A 105 7.10 16.05 -4.19
N GLY A 106 6.56 15.05 -3.50
CA GLY A 106 6.43 13.69 -4.02
C GLY A 106 6.19 12.63 -2.95
N CYS A 107 5.76 11.46 -3.37
CA CYS A 107 5.67 10.30 -2.47
C CYS A 107 7.08 9.73 -2.18
N GLY A 108 7.20 8.88 -1.17
CA GLY A 108 8.47 8.24 -0.79
C GLY A 108 9.19 7.59 -1.97
N ASN A 109 8.48 6.83 -2.80
CA ASN A 109 9.05 6.21 -3.99
C ASN A 109 9.69 7.25 -4.94
N LYS A 110 9.00 8.36 -5.21
CA LYS A 110 9.54 9.44 -6.06
C LYS A 110 10.77 10.10 -5.43
N THR A 111 10.81 10.21 -4.10
CA THR A 111 11.97 10.72 -3.38
C THR A 111 13.19 9.84 -3.60
N PHE A 112 13.07 8.51 -3.46
CA PHE A 112 14.17 7.58 -3.74
C PHE A 112 14.63 7.61 -5.21
N VAL A 113 13.71 7.65 -6.15
CA VAL A 113 14.04 7.78 -7.59
C VAL A 113 14.82 9.07 -7.87
N ARG A 114 14.41 10.19 -7.26
CA ARG A 114 15.11 11.48 -7.41
C ARG A 114 16.50 11.47 -6.79
N ILE A 115 16.67 10.79 -5.64
CA ILE A 115 18.00 10.62 -5.01
C ILE A 115 18.91 9.83 -5.95
N GLY A 116 18.43 8.75 -6.53
CA GLY A 116 19.15 7.96 -7.54
C GLY A 116 19.52 8.78 -8.78
N GLY A 117 18.72 9.78 -9.14
CA GLY A 117 19.01 10.76 -10.19
C GLY A 117 19.92 11.93 -9.75
N GLY A 118 20.50 11.89 -8.54
CA GLY A 118 21.43 12.92 -8.05
C GLY A 118 20.78 14.17 -7.43
N ASN A 119 19.50 14.12 -7.07
CA ASN A 119 18.82 15.27 -6.47
C ASN A 119 19.14 15.39 -4.97
N LEU A 120 20.07 16.29 -4.61
CA LEU A 120 20.48 16.52 -3.23
C LEU A 120 19.35 17.05 -2.34
N LYS A 121 18.40 17.81 -2.87
CA LYS A 121 17.25 18.31 -2.07
C LYS A 121 16.41 17.14 -1.54
N SER A 122 16.20 16.13 -2.39
CA SER A 122 15.48 14.91 -1.97
C SER A 122 16.26 14.10 -0.95
N LEU A 123 17.59 14.06 -1.05
CA LEU A 123 18.46 13.41 -0.05
C LEU A 123 18.37 14.12 1.30
N VAL A 124 18.47 15.45 1.32
CA VAL A 124 18.32 16.26 2.55
C VAL A 124 16.94 16.02 3.18
N LEU A 125 15.87 16.05 2.38
CA LEU A 125 14.52 15.76 2.86
C LEU A 125 14.42 14.38 3.52
N LEU A 126 14.99 13.35 2.88
CA LEU A 126 14.96 12.00 3.42
C LEU A 126 15.76 11.87 4.73
N VAL A 127 17.02 12.33 4.74
CA VAL A 127 17.94 12.11 5.85
C VAL A 127 17.61 12.97 7.07
N PHE A 128 17.24 14.24 6.86
CA PHE A 128 17.05 15.17 7.98
C PHE A 128 15.59 15.30 8.44
N PHE A 129 14.63 14.92 7.63
CA PHE A 129 13.21 15.07 7.99
C PHE A 129 12.48 13.74 8.00
N ALA A 130 12.44 13.00 6.88
CA ALA A 130 11.59 11.83 6.77
C ALA A 130 12.10 10.65 7.60
N ALA A 131 13.40 10.34 7.56
CA ALA A 131 13.96 9.22 8.31
C ALA A 131 13.94 9.46 9.83
N PRO A 132 14.35 10.64 10.36
CA PRO A 132 14.20 10.92 11.79
C PRO A 132 12.75 10.90 12.26
N ALA A 133 11.81 11.48 11.49
CA ALA A 133 10.39 11.46 11.85
C ALA A 133 9.83 10.02 11.89
N ALA A 134 10.18 9.19 10.90
CA ALA A 134 9.78 7.79 10.88
C ALA A 134 10.39 7.01 12.06
N TYR A 135 11.67 7.24 12.35
CA TYR A 135 12.35 6.63 13.50
C TYR A 135 11.66 6.99 14.82
N TRP A 136 11.40 8.29 15.06
CA TRP A 136 10.73 8.74 16.26
C TRP A 136 9.31 8.19 16.41
N MET A 137 8.57 8.08 15.31
CA MET A 137 7.21 7.52 15.33
C MET A 137 7.18 6.02 15.64
N LEU A 138 8.19 5.27 15.19
CA LEU A 138 8.22 3.80 15.34
C LEU A 138 8.93 3.35 16.62
N TRP A 139 10.04 4.00 16.98
CA TRP A 139 10.92 3.57 18.06
C TRP A 139 11.27 4.68 19.06
N GLY A 140 10.83 5.91 18.81
CA GLY A 140 11.08 7.02 19.75
C GLY A 140 10.30 6.81 21.03
N GLU A 141 11.00 6.87 22.17
CA GLU A 141 10.39 6.78 23.51
C GLU A 141 10.64 8.08 24.27
N ILE A 142 9.61 8.56 24.94
CA ILE A 142 9.67 9.71 25.85
C ILE A 142 9.09 9.26 27.19
N GLY A 143 9.94 9.24 28.22
CA GLY A 143 9.51 8.83 29.57
C GLY A 143 9.07 7.36 29.67
N GLY A 144 9.61 6.45 28.82
CA GLY A 144 9.26 5.04 28.80
C GLY A 144 7.98 4.71 28.01
N GLN A 145 7.41 5.69 27.31
CA GLN A 145 6.26 5.49 26.41
C GLN A 145 6.66 5.84 24.99
N GLY A 146 6.19 5.03 24.02
CA GLY A 146 6.41 5.28 22.62
C GLY A 146 5.82 6.63 22.18
N PHE A 147 6.51 7.35 21.31
CA PHE A 147 6.06 8.67 20.82
C PHE A 147 4.64 8.59 20.22
N TYR A 148 4.38 7.55 19.43
CA TYR A 148 3.05 7.32 18.87
C TYR A 148 1.98 7.15 19.97
N THR A 149 2.30 6.37 21.00
CA THR A 149 1.37 6.10 22.12
C THR A 149 1.05 7.38 22.90
N LEU A 150 2.07 8.21 23.14
CA LEU A 150 1.92 9.45 23.90
C LEU A 150 1.04 10.49 23.19
N PHE A 151 1.24 10.69 21.89
CA PHE A 151 0.59 11.78 21.15
C PHE A 151 -0.68 11.38 20.41
N PHE A 152 -0.81 10.11 20.02
CA PHE A 152 -1.89 9.68 19.13
C PHE A 152 -2.78 8.60 19.73
N ASP A 153 -2.22 7.63 20.42
CA ASP A 153 -2.95 6.44 20.85
C ASP A 153 -4.03 6.76 21.89
N SER A 154 -3.76 7.68 22.81
CA SER A 154 -4.66 8.05 23.91
C SER A 154 -6.05 8.51 23.46
N TRP A 155 -6.17 9.21 22.34
CA TRP A 155 -7.43 9.71 21.81
C TRP A 155 -7.92 8.96 20.56
N ILE A 156 -7.04 8.21 19.89
CA ILE A 156 -7.42 7.34 18.76
C ILE A 156 -8.01 6.01 19.25
N GLN A 157 -7.44 5.40 20.29
CA GLN A 157 -7.89 4.11 20.83
C GLN A 157 -9.38 4.09 21.18
N PRO A 158 -9.97 5.10 21.86
CA PRO A 158 -11.40 5.12 22.18
C PRO A 158 -12.31 5.13 20.94
N THR A 159 -11.79 5.53 19.78
CA THR A 159 -12.54 5.58 18.51
C THR A 159 -12.46 4.28 17.73
N THR A 160 -11.68 3.31 18.19
CA THR A 160 -11.52 2.02 17.54
C THR A 160 -12.78 1.17 17.75
N ILE A 161 -13.35 0.72 16.66
CA ILE A 161 -14.54 -0.14 16.66
C ILE A 161 -14.08 -1.59 16.65
N ASN A 162 -14.50 -2.37 17.66
CA ASN A 162 -14.26 -3.80 17.65
C ASN A 162 -15.38 -4.50 16.86
N LEU A 163 -15.03 -5.00 15.67
CA LEU A 163 -15.95 -5.66 14.77
C LEU A 163 -16.47 -7.01 15.30
N GLN A 164 -15.76 -7.63 16.26
CA GLN A 164 -16.23 -8.87 16.90
C GLN A 164 -17.54 -8.67 17.64
N ASN A 165 -17.78 -7.48 18.20
CA ASN A 165 -19.05 -7.14 18.85
C ASN A 165 -20.23 -7.14 17.85
N LEU A 166 -19.94 -7.04 16.53
CA LEU A 166 -20.90 -7.09 15.44
C LEU A 166 -20.94 -8.47 14.75
N GLY A 167 -20.26 -9.48 15.32
CA GLY A 167 -20.15 -10.82 14.75
C GLY A 167 -19.19 -10.95 13.55
N ILE A 168 -18.37 -9.92 13.30
CA ILE A 168 -17.41 -9.86 12.18
C ILE A 168 -16.01 -10.18 12.72
N GLN A 169 -15.35 -11.20 12.16
CA GLN A 169 -14.08 -11.71 12.68
C GLN A 169 -12.86 -10.89 12.27
N SER A 170 -12.93 -10.20 11.13
CA SER A 170 -11.83 -9.38 10.61
C SER A 170 -12.32 -8.16 9.85
N GLN A 171 -11.44 -7.16 9.65
CA GLN A 171 -11.76 -5.96 8.87
C GLN A 171 -11.66 -6.17 7.34
N GLU A 172 -11.52 -7.40 6.88
CA GLU A 172 -11.56 -7.73 5.46
C GLU A 172 -12.95 -7.51 4.88
N LEU A 173 -13.02 -7.01 3.64
CA LEU A 173 -14.31 -6.78 2.97
C LEU A 173 -15.14 -8.05 2.85
N GLY A 174 -14.52 -9.20 2.60
CA GLY A 174 -15.19 -10.50 2.57
C GLY A 174 -15.79 -10.89 3.92
N ALA A 175 -15.08 -10.66 5.02
CA ALA A 175 -15.57 -10.92 6.37
C ALA A 175 -16.70 -9.95 6.78
N ILE A 176 -16.60 -8.68 6.39
CA ILE A 176 -17.65 -7.69 6.62
C ILE A 176 -18.93 -8.06 5.87
N VAL A 177 -18.81 -8.39 4.58
CA VAL A 177 -19.96 -8.82 3.77
C VAL A 177 -20.55 -10.14 4.31
N GLY A 178 -19.70 -11.10 4.72
CA GLY A 178 -20.12 -12.35 5.34
C GLY A 178 -20.87 -12.15 6.65
N GLY A 179 -20.37 -11.27 7.51
CA GLY A 179 -21.02 -10.91 8.77
C GLY A 179 -22.39 -10.26 8.56
N LEU A 180 -22.52 -9.37 7.57
CA LEU A 180 -23.78 -8.71 7.20
C LEU A 180 -24.79 -9.69 6.57
N LEU A 181 -24.33 -10.67 5.80
CA LEU A 181 -25.18 -11.66 5.14
C LEU A 181 -25.43 -12.92 5.99
N GLY A 182 -24.79 -13.05 7.16
CA GLY A 182 -24.89 -14.22 8.02
C GLY A 182 -24.26 -15.49 7.45
N VAL A 183 -23.36 -15.36 6.49
CA VAL A 183 -22.67 -16.49 5.83
C VAL A 183 -21.47 -16.92 6.68
N LYS A 184 -21.42 -18.21 7.03
CA LYS A 184 -20.35 -18.77 7.86
C LYS A 184 -19.06 -19.08 7.09
N ASP A 185 -19.13 -19.31 5.78
CA ASP A 185 -17.99 -19.59 4.91
C ASP A 185 -17.29 -18.30 4.45
N VAL A 186 -16.44 -17.78 5.32
CA VAL A 186 -15.72 -16.50 5.08
C VAL A 186 -14.61 -16.67 4.03
N THR A 187 -14.00 -17.87 3.92
CA THR A 187 -12.85 -18.11 3.03
C THR A 187 -13.23 -18.01 1.54
N ASN A 188 -14.29 -18.68 1.13
CA ASN A 188 -14.77 -18.61 -0.27
C ASN A 188 -15.36 -17.24 -0.59
N LEU A 189 -15.99 -16.60 0.41
CA LEU A 189 -16.61 -15.30 0.23
C LEU A 189 -15.56 -14.20 0.05
N HIS A 190 -14.45 -14.25 0.78
CA HIS A 190 -13.40 -13.24 0.63
C HIS A 190 -12.72 -13.34 -0.75
N LEU A 191 -12.51 -14.57 -1.27
CA LEU A 191 -12.00 -14.76 -2.62
C LEU A 191 -12.99 -14.26 -3.68
N ALA A 192 -14.29 -14.52 -3.49
CA ALA A 192 -15.32 -14.05 -4.40
C ALA A 192 -15.45 -12.52 -4.40
N VAL A 193 -15.47 -11.88 -3.22
CA VAL A 193 -15.56 -10.44 -3.09
C VAL A 193 -14.29 -9.76 -3.62
N GLY A 194 -13.11 -10.25 -3.25
CA GLY A 194 -11.83 -9.74 -3.75
C GLY A 194 -11.72 -9.90 -5.27
N GLY A 195 -12.13 -11.05 -5.82
CA GLY A 195 -12.17 -11.29 -7.27
C GLY A 195 -13.15 -10.37 -8.00
N ALA A 196 -14.34 -10.16 -7.45
CA ALA A 196 -15.32 -9.23 -8.02
C ALA A 196 -14.79 -7.79 -8.05
N ILE A 197 -14.16 -7.33 -6.97
CA ILE A 197 -13.53 -6.01 -6.92
C ILE A 197 -12.41 -5.89 -7.95
N ALA A 198 -11.56 -6.91 -8.07
CA ALA A 198 -10.49 -6.93 -9.07
C ALA A 198 -11.02 -6.83 -10.50
N VAL A 199 -12.08 -7.58 -10.84
CA VAL A 199 -12.73 -7.52 -12.16
C VAL A 199 -13.33 -6.14 -12.42
N LEU A 200 -14.05 -5.57 -11.46
CA LEU A 200 -14.63 -4.22 -11.59
C LEU A 200 -13.55 -3.17 -11.80
N MET A 201 -12.45 -3.25 -11.05
CA MET A 201 -11.31 -2.36 -11.22
C MET A 201 -10.67 -2.51 -12.60
N LEU A 202 -10.45 -3.74 -13.09
CA LEU A 202 -9.94 -3.99 -14.44
C LEU A 202 -10.85 -3.38 -15.51
N ILE A 203 -12.16 -3.59 -15.41
CA ILE A 203 -13.13 -2.99 -16.33
C ILE A 203 -13.02 -1.47 -16.32
N TYR A 204 -12.98 -0.85 -15.14
CA TYR A 204 -12.84 0.61 -15.02
C TYR A 204 -11.53 1.12 -15.63
N ILE A 205 -10.42 0.44 -15.38
CA ILE A 205 -9.09 0.82 -15.86
C ILE A 205 -9.02 0.73 -17.38
N PHE A 206 -9.41 -0.43 -17.94
CA PHE A 206 -9.28 -0.70 -19.37
C PHE A 206 -10.43 -0.13 -20.23
N LYS A 207 -11.47 0.43 -19.61
CA LYS A 207 -12.52 1.18 -20.35
C LYS A 207 -11.97 2.41 -21.08
N SER A 208 -10.87 3.00 -20.60
CA SER A 208 -10.27 4.19 -21.22
C SER A 208 -9.40 3.82 -22.42
N SER A 209 -9.66 4.45 -23.57
CA SER A 209 -8.81 4.35 -24.76
C SER A 209 -7.42 4.91 -24.51
N ASP A 210 -7.34 6.06 -23.82
CA ASP A 210 -6.09 6.74 -23.51
C ASP A 210 -5.16 5.90 -22.65
N TYR A 211 -5.72 5.20 -21.67
CA TYR A 211 -4.95 4.28 -20.84
C TYR A 211 -4.42 3.08 -21.63
N ARG A 212 -5.26 2.49 -22.49
CA ARG A 212 -4.87 1.35 -23.34
C ARG A 212 -3.78 1.72 -24.34
N GLY A 213 -3.75 2.97 -24.79
CA GLY A 213 -2.71 3.48 -25.70
C GLY A 213 -1.40 3.85 -24.99
N SER A 214 -1.38 3.92 -23.66
CA SER A 214 -0.20 4.31 -22.88
C SER A 214 0.55 3.09 -22.36
N PHE A 215 1.57 2.65 -23.11
CA PHE A 215 2.41 1.52 -22.69
C PHE A 215 3.10 1.77 -21.33
N ASP A 216 3.57 3.00 -21.08
CA ASP A 216 4.26 3.34 -19.84
C ASP A 216 3.33 3.21 -18.60
N ASN A 217 2.08 3.61 -18.72
CA ASN A 217 1.11 3.46 -17.62
C ASN A 217 0.80 1.98 -17.33
N ILE A 218 0.68 1.15 -18.38
CA ILE A 218 0.45 -0.30 -18.22
C ILE A 218 1.71 -0.97 -17.63
N LEU A 219 2.90 -0.63 -18.16
CA LEU A 219 4.17 -1.16 -17.68
C LEU A 219 4.39 -0.80 -16.19
N GLY A 220 4.19 0.47 -15.84
CA GLY A 220 4.36 0.94 -14.46
C GLY A 220 3.43 0.22 -13.50
N GLY A 221 2.13 0.18 -13.82
CA GLY A 221 1.14 -0.50 -12.99
C GLY A 221 1.39 -2.00 -12.87
N GLY A 222 1.66 -2.68 -13.99
CA GLY A 222 1.88 -4.12 -14.01
C GLY A 222 3.12 -4.56 -13.24
N VAL A 223 4.27 -3.95 -13.51
CA VAL A 223 5.53 -4.34 -12.85
C VAL A 223 5.51 -4.03 -11.36
N ILE A 224 5.00 -2.85 -10.98
CA ILE A 224 4.93 -2.50 -9.55
C ILE A 224 3.94 -3.40 -8.82
N GLY A 225 2.79 -3.73 -9.43
CA GLY A 225 1.84 -4.66 -8.86
C GLY A 225 2.40 -6.07 -8.68
N LEU A 226 3.13 -6.59 -9.67
CA LEU A 226 3.81 -7.89 -9.58
C LEU A 226 4.92 -7.89 -8.53
N ALA A 227 5.67 -6.81 -8.39
CA ALA A 227 6.74 -6.70 -7.42
C ALA A 227 6.24 -6.69 -5.94
N VAL A 228 4.96 -6.37 -5.72
CA VAL A 228 4.33 -6.50 -4.38
C VAL A 228 4.03 -7.96 -4.05
N VAL A 229 3.86 -8.80 -5.07
CA VAL A 229 3.51 -10.23 -4.92
C VAL A 229 4.77 -11.11 -4.85
N ALA A 230 5.89 -10.64 -5.42
CA ALA A 230 7.16 -11.39 -5.47
C ALA A 230 7.90 -11.37 -4.13
#